data_4e351b2caa93da2d633cddf43fbfd1e8
#
_entry.id   4e351b2caa93da2d633cddf43fbfd1e8
#
_cell.length_a   1.000
_cell.length_b   1.000
_cell.length_c   1.000
_cell.angle_alpha   90.00
_cell.angle_beta   90.00
_cell.angle_gamma   90.00
#
_symmetry.space_group_name_H-M   'P 1'
#
loop_
_entity.id
_entity.type
_entity.pdbx_description
1 polymer ?
#
loop_
_entity_poly.entity_id
_entity_poly.type
_entity_poly.pdbx_seq_one_letter_code
_entity_poly.pdbx_strand_id
1 'polypeptide(L)'
;MGIGRETRRLCDDLVGGLTLAVPAPPDELYRALCAAMSRRRGRPVTFRTAVFPPGTASGLWLHLTDRDVVVVEERTAPEHQLVILGHELWHVQAGRCGHPVDGAGAGAAIRPLPEDTGRTAHRTRVRRAAARSRLDLAEERDAESFGLLLASKCRTLLAGSAPRGPARPGGVAGRIGASLGYPYAQA
;
A
#
# COMPACT_ATOMS: atom_id res chain seq x y z
N MET A 1 -15.26 16.90 -0.82
CA MET A 1 -15.86 15.63 -1.22
C MET A 1 -15.58 14.61 -0.12
N GLY A 2 -16.61 14.00 0.47
CA GLY A 2 -16.40 13.05 1.58
C GLY A 2 -16.02 11.68 1.07
N ILE A 3 -15.15 10.96 1.81
CA ILE A 3 -14.79 9.56 1.55
C ILE A 3 -16.06 8.70 1.56
N GLY A 4 -16.25 7.89 0.51
CA GLY A 4 -17.42 7.05 0.31
C GLY A 4 -17.67 6.05 1.45
N ARG A 5 -18.91 5.58 1.61
CA ARG A 5 -19.26 4.56 2.63
C ARG A 5 -18.53 3.24 2.39
N GLU A 6 -18.38 2.85 1.13
CA GLU A 6 -17.69 1.63 0.74
C GLU A 6 -16.21 1.68 1.12
N THR A 7 -15.53 2.78 0.81
CA THR A 7 -14.14 3.04 1.16
C THR A 7 -13.90 2.91 2.66
N ARG A 8 -14.80 3.49 3.48
CA ARG A 8 -14.71 3.41 4.94
C ARG A 8 -14.93 1.98 5.44
N ARG A 9 -15.95 1.30 4.95
CA ARG A 9 -16.23 -0.10 5.33
C ARG A 9 -15.06 -1.00 5.01
N LEU A 10 -14.50 -0.91 3.80
CA LEU A 10 -13.34 -1.70 3.43
C LEU A 10 -12.16 -1.44 4.37
N CYS A 11 -11.90 -0.17 4.67
CA CYS A 11 -10.83 0.20 5.58
C CYS A 11 -11.06 -0.38 7.00
N ASP A 12 -12.30 -0.28 7.51
CA ASP A 12 -12.67 -0.81 8.83
C ASP A 12 -12.53 -2.32 8.88
N ASP A 13 -12.98 -3.03 7.85
CA ASP A 13 -12.88 -4.48 7.73
C ASP A 13 -11.41 -4.95 7.69
N LEU A 14 -10.55 -4.27 6.92
CA LEU A 14 -9.13 -4.65 6.83
C LEU A 14 -8.38 -4.38 8.14
N VAL A 15 -8.60 -3.21 8.74
CA VAL A 15 -7.89 -2.81 9.96
C VAL A 15 -8.45 -3.54 11.19
N GLY A 16 -9.77 -3.72 11.28
CA GLY A 16 -10.41 -4.37 12.42
C GLY A 16 -10.06 -5.85 12.56
N GLY A 17 -9.62 -6.50 11.49
CA GLY A 17 -9.19 -7.90 11.49
C GLY A 17 -7.70 -8.10 11.73
N LEU A 18 -6.93 -7.04 12.03
CA LEU A 18 -5.49 -7.15 12.29
C LEU A 18 -5.23 -7.64 13.71
N THR A 19 -4.37 -8.66 13.80
CA THR A 19 -3.84 -9.17 15.06
C THR A 19 -2.32 -9.00 15.01
N LEU A 20 -1.82 -7.86 15.52
CA LEU A 20 -0.41 -7.48 15.49
C LEU A 20 0.03 -6.97 16.85
N ALA A 21 1.28 -7.22 17.21
CA ALA A 21 1.94 -6.46 18.25
C ALA A 21 2.09 -5.00 17.80
N VAL A 22 1.81 -4.05 18.68
CA VAL A 22 1.88 -2.62 18.36
C VAL A 22 2.98 -2.00 19.19
N PRO A 23 3.91 -1.28 18.57
CA PRO A 23 4.07 -1.01 17.14
C PRO A 23 4.63 -2.23 16.37
N ALA A 24 4.17 -2.43 15.14
CA ALA A 24 4.58 -3.51 14.26
C ALA A 24 5.65 -3.06 13.24
N PRO A 25 6.58 -3.94 12.85
CA PRO A 25 7.44 -3.70 11.70
C PRO A 25 6.60 -3.44 10.43
N PRO A 26 7.02 -2.54 9.53
CA PRO A 26 6.26 -2.21 8.33
C PRO A 26 5.83 -3.44 7.51
N ASP A 27 6.76 -4.34 7.24
CA ASP A 27 6.53 -5.58 6.49
C ASP A 27 5.46 -6.48 7.12
N GLU A 28 5.41 -6.54 8.44
CA GLU A 28 4.43 -7.33 9.18
C GLU A 28 3.03 -6.76 9.01
N LEU A 29 2.90 -5.45 9.13
CA LEU A 29 1.64 -4.75 8.90
C LEU A 29 1.16 -4.93 7.45
N TYR A 30 2.05 -4.81 6.47
CA TYR A 30 1.67 -4.94 5.06
C TYR A 30 1.21 -6.37 4.74
N ARG A 31 1.90 -7.38 5.24
CA ARG A 31 1.48 -8.78 5.08
C ARG A 31 0.15 -9.05 5.78
N ALA A 32 -0.07 -8.48 6.96
CA ALA A 32 -1.34 -8.63 7.68
C ALA A 32 -2.52 -7.99 6.94
N LEU A 33 -2.34 -6.82 6.33
CA LEU A 33 -3.34 -6.18 5.47
C LEU A 33 -3.64 -7.02 4.23
N CYS A 34 -2.62 -7.57 3.57
CA CYS A 34 -2.80 -8.49 2.45
C CYS A 34 -3.50 -9.78 2.87
N ALA A 35 -3.20 -10.32 4.05
CA ALA A 35 -3.89 -11.49 4.60
C ALA A 35 -5.38 -11.18 4.91
N ALA A 36 -5.68 -10.00 5.42
CA ALA A 36 -7.07 -9.55 5.61
C ALA A 36 -7.81 -9.45 4.27
N MET A 37 -7.17 -8.88 3.23
CA MET A 37 -7.72 -8.83 1.89
C MET A 37 -7.91 -10.24 1.31
N SER A 38 -6.97 -11.16 1.55
CA SER A 38 -7.08 -12.56 1.13
C SER A 38 -8.34 -13.23 1.68
N ARG A 39 -8.59 -13.07 2.99
CA ARG A 39 -9.80 -13.61 3.63
C ARG A 39 -11.07 -13.04 3.02
N ARG A 40 -11.09 -11.74 2.77
CA ARG A 40 -12.23 -11.05 2.18
C ARG A 40 -12.51 -11.50 0.74
N ARG A 41 -11.47 -11.71 -0.04
CA ARG A 41 -11.56 -12.12 -1.46
C ARG A 41 -11.74 -13.61 -1.68
N GLY A 42 -11.48 -14.44 -0.66
CA GLY A 42 -11.39 -15.90 -0.81
C GLY A 42 -10.26 -16.33 -1.74
N ARG A 43 -9.22 -15.49 -1.91
CA ARG A 43 -8.11 -15.71 -2.83
C ARG A 43 -6.83 -15.13 -2.21
N PRO A 44 -5.68 -15.83 -2.30
CA PRO A 44 -4.43 -15.32 -1.75
C PRO A 44 -4.04 -13.96 -2.36
N VAL A 45 -3.74 -13.00 -1.50
CA VAL A 45 -3.15 -11.70 -1.83
C VAL A 45 -1.83 -11.60 -1.07
N THR A 46 -0.75 -11.37 -1.76
CA THR A 46 0.60 -11.32 -1.19
C THR A 46 1.25 -9.97 -1.44
N PHE A 47 2.13 -9.56 -0.51
CA PHE A 47 2.89 -8.32 -0.57
C PHE A 47 4.32 -8.58 -0.99
N ARG A 48 4.89 -7.68 -1.80
CA ARG A 48 6.29 -7.62 -2.21
C ARG A 48 6.76 -6.19 -2.34
N THR A 49 8.07 -6.00 -2.21
CA THR A 49 8.74 -4.76 -2.62
C THR A 49 9.60 -4.99 -3.85
N ALA A 50 9.77 -3.98 -4.65
CA ALA A 50 10.69 -3.97 -5.78
C ALA A 50 11.15 -2.55 -6.09
N VAL A 51 12.30 -2.46 -6.76
CA VAL A 51 12.82 -1.20 -7.30
C VAL A 51 12.23 -0.99 -8.68
N PHE A 52 11.37 0.01 -8.85
CA PHE A 52 10.82 0.38 -10.15
C PHE A 52 11.77 1.32 -10.92
N PRO A 53 11.77 1.24 -12.26
CA PRO A 53 12.48 2.22 -13.07
C PRO A 53 11.94 3.64 -12.81
N PRO A 54 12.79 4.67 -12.81
CA PRO A 54 12.36 6.05 -12.61
C PRO A 54 11.25 6.47 -13.57
N GLY A 55 10.23 7.16 -13.05
CA GLY A 55 9.13 7.69 -13.85
C GLY A 55 8.08 6.66 -14.33
N THR A 56 8.14 5.41 -13.85
CA THR A 56 7.17 4.36 -14.22
C THR A 56 5.99 4.33 -13.24
N ALA A 57 6.07 3.49 -12.23
CA ALA A 57 5.02 3.31 -11.23
C ALA A 57 5.63 3.28 -9.83
N SER A 58 4.84 3.53 -8.81
CA SER A 58 5.22 3.34 -7.40
C SER A 58 4.59 2.09 -6.79
N GLY A 59 3.56 1.55 -7.42
CA GLY A 59 2.87 0.33 -7.04
C GLY A 59 2.37 -0.42 -8.26
N LEU A 60 2.08 -1.70 -8.08
CA LEU A 60 1.59 -2.58 -9.13
C LEU A 60 0.82 -3.74 -8.51
N TRP A 61 -0.41 -3.96 -8.98
CA TRP A 61 -1.14 -5.19 -8.72
C TRP A 61 -1.02 -6.16 -9.89
N LEU A 62 -0.59 -7.39 -9.57
CA LEU A 62 -0.50 -8.50 -10.52
C LEU A 62 -1.57 -9.53 -10.20
N HIS A 63 -2.47 -9.78 -11.14
CA HIS A 63 -3.43 -10.87 -11.05
C HIS A 63 -2.85 -12.12 -11.70
N LEU A 64 -2.41 -13.09 -10.90
CA LEU A 64 -1.83 -14.35 -11.35
C LEU A 64 -2.92 -15.44 -11.40
N THR A 65 -2.56 -16.63 -11.81
CA THR A 65 -3.51 -17.75 -11.94
C THR A 65 -4.05 -18.21 -10.58
N ASP A 66 -3.20 -18.27 -9.57
CA ASP A 66 -3.44 -18.83 -8.24
C ASP A 66 -3.59 -17.78 -7.13
N ARG A 67 -3.05 -16.59 -7.34
CA ARG A 67 -2.96 -15.54 -6.34
C ARG A 67 -2.91 -14.14 -6.96
N ASP A 68 -3.09 -13.14 -6.13
CA ASP A 68 -2.80 -11.74 -6.43
C ASP A 68 -1.50 -11.33 -5.73
N VAL A 69 -0.70 -10.49 -6.38
CA VAL A 69 0.54 -9.96 -5.82
C VAL A 69 0.49 -8.43 -5.89
N VAL A 70 0.65 -7.78 -4.77
CA VAL A 70 0.84 -6.33 -4.70
C VAL A 70 2.33 -6.05 -4.54
N VAL A 71 2.88 -5.27 -5.45
CA VAL A 71 4.29 -4.84 -5.45
C VAL A 71 4.35 -3.35 -5.19
N VAL A 72 5.21 -2.93 -4.26
CA VAL A 72 5.37 -1.52 -3.86
C VAL A 72 6.84 -1.10 -4.01
N GLU A 73 7.09 0.16 -4.38
CA GLU A 73 8.44 0.71 -4.52
C GLU A 73 9.22 0.61 -3.20
N GLU A 74 10.34 -0.09 -3.26
CA GLU A 74 11.17 -0.40 -2.09
C GLU A 74 11.84 0.84 -1.47
N ARG A 75 12.24 1.82 -2.30
CA ARG A 75 12.97 3.02 -1.87
C ARG A 75 12.07 4.09 -1.24
N THR A 76 10.79 3.82 -1.10
CA THR A 76 9.82 4.76 -0.54
C THR A 76 9.75 4.59 0.98
N ALA A 77 9.52 5.70 1.70
CA ALA A 77 9.34 5.67 3.16
C ALA A 77 8.13 4.77 3.55
N PRO A 78 8.20 4.07 4.70
CA PRO A 78 7.16 3.11 5.10
C PRO A 78 5.74 3.67 5.10
N GLU A 79 5.55 4.89 5.58
CA GLU A 79 4.23 5.52 5.59
C GLU A 79 3.68 5.73 4.18
N HIS A 80 4.55 6.04 3.22
CA HIS A 80 4.16 6.21 1.84
C HIS A 80 3.97 4.85 1.13
N GLN A 81 4.77 3.84 1.47
CA GLN A 81 4.53 2.46 1.02
C GLN A 81 3.14 1.97 1.44
N LEU A 82 2.68 2.35 2.64
CA LEU A 82 1.35 2.01 3.13
C LEU A 82 0.24 2.71 2.31
N VAL A 83 0.45 3.94 1.87
CA VAL A 83 -0.46 4.64 0.95
C VAL A 83 -0.55 3.91 -0.38
N ILE A 84 0.62 3.56 -0.95
CA ILE A 84 0.70 2.82 -2.23
C ILE A 84 0.02 1.45 -2.10
N LEU A 85 0.33 0.70 -1.03
CA LEU A 85 -0.30 -0.58 -0.75
C LEU A 85 -1.83 -0.45 -0.68
N GLY A 86 -2.34 0.55 0.03
CA GLY A 86 -3.77 0.81 0.12
C GLY A 86 -4.37 1.07 -1.26
N HIS A 87 -3.75 1.92 -2.07
CA HIS A 87 -4.17 2.19 -3.44
C HIS A 87 -4.32 0.90 -4.26
N GLU A 88 -3.30 0.04 -4.24
CA GLU A 88 -3.34 -1.25 -4.96
C GLU A 88 -4.37 -2.22 -4.38
N LEU A 89 -4.56 -2.24 -3.05
CA LEU A 89 -5.60 -3.06 -2.42
C LEU A 89 -7.02 -2.62 -2.80
N TRP A 90 -7.24 -1.33 -3.09
CA TRP A 90 -8.50 -0.87 -3.65
C TRP A 90 -8.76 -1.49 -5.03
N HIS A 91 -7.77 -1.49 -5.92
CA HIS A 91 -7.88 -2.14 -7.23
C HIS A 91 -8.09 -3.65 -7.11
N VAL A 92 -7.40 -4.32 -6.17
CA VAL A 92 -7.66 -5.73 -5.83
C VAL A 92 -9.13 -5.92 -5.45
N GLN A 93 -9.69 -5.06 -4.59
CA GLN A 93 -11.10 -5.14 -4.17
C GLN A 93 -12.06 -4.91 -5.34
N ALA A 94 -11.81 -3.90 -6.17
CA ALA A 94 -12.65 -3.59 -7.33
C ALA A 94 -12.62 -4.71 -8.40
N GLY A 95 -11.56 -5.53 -8.41
CA GLY A 95 -11.40 -6.62 -9.38
C GLY A 95 -11.20 -6.14 -10.80
N ARG A 96 -10.98 -4.85 -10.98
CA ARG A 96 -10.76 -4.22 -12.28
C ARG A 96 -9.28 -3.99 -12.48
N CYS A 97 -8.63 -4.91 -13.16
CA CYS A 97 -7.30 -4.64 -13.67
C CYS A 97 -7.42 -3.66 -14.83
N GLY A 98 -6.84 -2.50 -14.70
CA GLY A 98 -6.53 -1.66 -15.86
C GLY A 98 -5.74 -2.47 -16.90
N HIS A 99 -5.57 -1.94 -18.09
CA HIS A 99 -5.05 -2.60 -19.27
C HIS A 99 -3.86 -3.55 -19.04
N PRO A 100 -3.69 -4.57 -19.90
CA PRO A 100 -2.49 -5.40 -19.87
C PRO A 100 -1.26 -4.50 -20.01
N VAL A 101 -0.36 -4.56 -19.06
CA VAL A 101 0.97 -3.97 -19.21
C VAL A 101 1.71 -4.83 -20.19
N ASP A 102 2.02 -4.32 -21.37
CA ASP A 102 2.90 -4.98 -22.31
C ASP A 102 4.21 -5.32 -21.59
N GLY A 103 4.56 -6.60 -21.62
CA GLY A 103 5.44 -7.34 -20.72
C GLY A 103 6.82 -6.77 -20.34
N ALA A 104 7.21 -5.59 -20.80
CA ALA A 104 8.54 -5.03 -20.49
C ALA A 104 8.65 -4.44 -19.07
N GLY A 105 7.59 -3.80 -18.56
CA GLY A 105 7.61 -3.21 -17.21
C GLY A 105 7.29 -4.22 -16.10
N ALA A 106 6.36 -5.15 -16.35
CA ALA A 106 6.00 -6.19 -15.38
C ALA A 106 7.13 -7.24 -15.23
N GLY A 107 7.87 -7.55 -16.29
CA GLY A 107 8.98 -8.50 -16.26
C GLY A 107 10.15 -8.06 -15.38
N ALA A 108 10.40 -6.77 -15.27
CA ALA A 108 11.48 -6.23 -14.43
C ALA A 108 11.17 -6.30 -12.93
N ALA A 109 9.87 -6.20 -12.55
CA ALA A 109 9.42 -6.29 -11.17
C ALA A 109 9.28 -7.75 -10.67
N ILE A 110 9.25 -8.72 -11.60
CA ILE A 110 9.11 -10.15 -11.30
C ILE A 110 10.48 -10.84 -11.50
N ARG A 111 11.46 -10.52 -10.63
CA ARG A 111 12.60 -11.45 -10.48
C ARG A 111 12.09 -12.71 -9.79
N PRO A 112 12.49 -13.93 -10.26
CA PRO A 112 12.15 -15.16 -9.57
C PRO A 112 12.58 -15.07 -8.11
N LEU A 113 11.65 -15.32 -7.22
CA LEU A 113 11.89 -15.27 -5.78
C LEU A 113 12.64 -16.53 -5.33
N PRO A 114 13.57 -16.43 -4.36
CA PRO A 114 14.27 -17.59 -3.81
C PRO A 114 13.35 -18.69 -3.23
N GLU A 115 12.12 -18.32 -2.91
CA GLU A 115 11.13 -19.25 -2.32
C GLU A 115 10.41 -20.13 -3.37
N ASP A 116 10.52 -19.81 -4.67
CA ASP A 116 9.92 -20.60 -5.74
C ASP A 116 10.84 -21.74 -6.26
N THR A 117 11.98 -22.00 -5.60
CA THR A 117 12.94 -23.04 -5.99
C THR A 117 12.55 -24.47 -5.56
N GLY A 118 11.36 -24.65 -5.01
CA GLY A 118 10.82 -25.92 -4.57
C GLY A 118 9.61 -26.39 -5.38
N ARG A 119 9.85 -27.19 -6.39
CA ARG A 119 8.87 -28.02 -7.12
C ARG A 119 7.81 -27.26 -7.93
N THR A 120 7.98 -27.37 -9.21
CA THR A 120 7.06 -27.00 -10.29
C THR A 120 7.05 -25.50 -10.59
N ALA A 121 8.01 -25.09 -11.39
CA ALA A 121 7.89 -23.89 -12.23
C ALA A 121 6.71 -24.06 -13.19
N HIS A 122 5.50 -24.17 -12.66
CA HIS A 122 4.32 -23.87 -13.45
C HIS A 122 4.44 -22.42 -13.82
N ARG A 123 4.58 -22.15 -15.09
CA ARG A 123 4.53 -20.83 -15.71
C ARG A 123 3.33 -20.07 -15.14
N THR A 124 3.57 -19.34 -14.04
CA THR A 124 2.58 -18.45 -13.43
C THR A 124 2.31 -17.39 -14.48
N ARG A 125 1.22 -17.52 -15.22
CA ARG A 125 0.86 -16.53 -16.24
C ARG A 125 0.32 -15.30 -15.50
N VAL A 126 1.00 -14.18 -15.68
CA VAL A 126 0.41 -12.87 -15.38
C VAL A 126 -0.84 -12.76 -16.25
N ARG A 127 -2.01 -12.79 -15.64
CA ARG A 127 -3.26 -12.65 -16.38
C ARG A 127 -3.56 -11.18 -16.66
N ARG A 128 -3.20 -10.29 -15.75
CA ARG A 128 -3.38 -8.84 -15.87
C ARG A 128 -2.42 -8.13 -14.92
N ALA A 129 -1.94 -6.99 -15.33
CA ALA A 129 -1.24 -6.03 -14.47
C ALA A 129 -1.94 -4.69 -14.58
N ALA A 130 -2.26 -4.09 -13.45
CA ALA A 130 -2.76 -2.73 -13.40
C ALA A 130 -1.57 -1.80 -13.22
N ALA A 131 -1.19 -1.12 -14.28
CA ALA A 131 -0.43 0.11 -14.21
C ALA A 131 -1.39 1.26 -14.50
N ARG A 132 -1.18 2.41 -13.89
CA ARG A 132 -2.03 3.60 -14.05
C ARG A 132 -2.44 3.80 -15.50
N SER A 133 -3.69 3.49 -15.82
CA SER A 133 -4.29 3.83 -17.09
C SER A 133 -5.39 4.88 -16.85
N ARG A 134 -5.51 5.82 -17.77
CA ARG A 134 -6.40 7.00 -17.74
C ARG A 134 -7.90 6.68 -17.77
N LEU A 135 -8.35 5.45 -17.54
CA LEU A 135 -9.68 5.03 -17.97
C LEU A 135 -10.80 5.21 -16.96
N ASP A 136 -10.49 5.45 -15.68
CA ASP A 136 -11.52 5.81 -14.72
C ASP A 136 -10.98 6.75 -13.64
N LEU A 137 -11.08 8.04 -13.90
CA LEU A 137 -10.67 9.10 -12.97
C LEU A 137 -11.42 9.02 -11.62
N ALA A 138 -12.59 8.40 -11.58
CA ALA A 138 -13.36 8.24 -10.36
C ALA A 138 -12.78 7.10 -9.53
N GLU A 139 -12.48 5.96 -10.16
CA GLU A 139 -11.87 4.80 -9.50
C GLU A 139 -10.47 5.14 -8.95
N GLU A 140 -9.66 5.87 -9.72
CA GLU A 140 -8.34 6.33 -9.27
C GLU A 140 -8.44 7.26 -8.05
N ARG A 141 -9.40 8.19 -8.03
CA ARG A 141 -9.65 9.06 -6.86
C ARG A 141 -10.09 8.27 -5.64
N ASP A 142 -10.91 7.24 -5.84
CA ASP A 142 -11.34 6.37 -4.75
C ASP A 142 -10.16 5.53 -4.23
N ALA A 143 -9.29 5.03 -5.11
CA ALA A 143 -8.06 4.32 -4.76
C ALA A 143 -7.09 5.22 -3.98
N GLU A 144 -6.84 6.44 -4.45
CA GLU A 144 -6.03 7.44 -3.74
C GLU A 144 -6.62 7.76 -2.35
N SER A 145 -7.93 8.02 -2.30
CA SER A 145 -8.63 8.31 -1.04
C SER A 145 -8.57 7.14 -0.07
N PHE A 146 -8.68 5.92 -0.57
CA PHE A 146 -8.57 4.72 0.23
C PHE A 146 -7.15 4.52 0.76
N GLY A 147 -6.14 4.68 -0.07
CA GLY A 147 -4.73 4.59 0.34
C GLY A 147 -4.39 5.56 1.47
N LEU A 148 -4.82 6.82 1.35
CA LEU A 148 -4.63 7.84 2.38
C LEU A 148 -5.40 7.50 3.67
N LEU A 149 -6.63 7.02 3.56
CA LEU A 149 -7.44 6.64 4.73
C LEU A 149 -6.82 5.46 5.47
N LEU A 150 -6.41 4.41 4.74
CA LEU A 150 -5.76 3.23 5.31
C LEU A 150 -4.48 3.60 6.02
N ALA A 151 -3.61 4.38 5.37
CA ALA A 151 -2.37 4.85 5.95
C ALA A 151 -2.61 5.70 7.22
N SER A 152 -3.60 6.58 7.21
CA SER A 152 -3.98 7.37 8.38
C SER A 152 -4.40 6.49 9.56
N LYS A 153 -5.23 5.46 9.32
CA LYS A 153 -5.69 4.54 10.38
C LYS A 153 -4.59 3.63 10.91
N CYS A 154 -3.68 3.19 10.03
CA CYS A 154 -2.60 2.29 10.40
C CYS A 154 -1.35 3.00 10.93
N ARG A 155 -1.29 4.34 10.89
CA ARG A 155 -0.10 5.10 11.29
C ARG A 155 0.38 4.78 12.71
N THR A 156 -0.53 4.61 13.64
CA THR A 156 -0.21 4.27 15.03
C THR A 156 0.26 2.83 15.21
N LEU A 157 0.04 1.99 14.21
CA LEU A 157 0.46 0.58 14.23
C LEU A 157 1.89 0.41 13.73
N LEU A 158 2.43 1.36 12.94
CA LEU A 158 3.78 1.26 12.37
C LEU A 158 4.86 1.55 13.39
N ALA A 159 5.83 0.64 13.49
CA ALA A 159 7.08 0.90 14.18
C ALA A 159 7.88 1.97 13.40
N GLY A 160 8.39 2.96 14.14
CA GLY A 160 9.12 4.09 13.53
C GLY A 160 8.24 5.27 13.15
N SER A 161 6.91 5.13 13.17
CA SER A 161 5.97 6.26 13.15
C SER A 161 5.88 6.92 14.55
N ALA A 162 7.02 7.10 15.20
CA ALA A 162 7.04 7.89 16.43
C ALA A 162 6.38 9.24 16.15
N PRO A 163 5.51 9.74 17.04
CA PRO A 163 5.08 11.12 16.94
C PRO A 163 6.38 11.94 16.82
N ARG A 164 6.48 12.74 15.75
CA ARG A 164 7.59 13.68 15.66
C ARG A 164 7.58 14.42 16.97
N GLY A 165 8.60 14.15 17.81
CA GLY A 165 8.76 14.83 19.07
C GLY A 165 8.65 16.34 18.85
N PRO A 166 8.36 17.14 19.88
CA PRO A 166 8.12 18.55 19.74
C PRO A 166 9.21 19.15 18.85
N ALA A 167 8.80 19.85 17.81
CA ALA A 167 9.72 20.43 16.83
C ALA A 167 10.74 21.26 17.63
N ARG A 168 12.04 21.01 17.39
CA ARG A 168 13.09 21.76 18.09
C ARG A 168 12.83 23.25 17.94
N PRO A 169 12.84 24.02 19.06
CA PRO A 169 12.70 25.46 18.99
C PRO A 169 13.74 26.03 18.01
N GLY A 170 13.29 26.78 17.01
CA GLY A 170 14.18 27.36 15.98
C GLY A 170 14.23 26.63 14.64
N GLY A 171 13.73 25.40 14.51
CA GLY A 171 13.59 24.72 13.21
C GLY A 171 12.41 25.29 12.38
N VAL A 172 12.40 25.00 11.05
CA VAL A 172 11.29 25.42 10.16
C VAL A 172 9.95 24.93 10.68
N ALA A 173 9.87 23.69 11.12
CA ALA A 173 8.65 23.09 11.70
C ALA A 173 8.23 23.80 13.00
N GLY A 174 9.18 24.25 13.82
CA GLY A 174 8.91 25.05 15.02
C GLY A 174 8.32 26.42 14.69
N ARG A 175 8.86 27.10 13.68
CA ARG A 175 8.32 28.39 13.21
C ARG A 175 6.92 28.26 12.63
N ILE A 176 6.65 27.21 11.88
CA ILE A 176 5.32 26.91 11.32
C ILE A 176 4.35 26.62 12.48
N GLY A 177 4.72 25.80 13.46
CA GLY A 177 3.90 25.50 14.63
C GLY A 177 3.54 26.76 15.42
N ALA A 178 4.53 27.63 15.67
CA ALA A 178 4.31 28.91 16.35
C ALA A 178 3.36 29.84 15.58
N SER A 179 3.49 29.89 14.23
CA SER A 179 2.61 30.72 13.40
C SER A 179 1.17 30.17 13.33
N LEU A 180 0.97 28.87 13.58
CA LEU A 180 -0.34 28.23 13.63
C LEU A 180 -0.94 28.19 15.04
N GLY A 181 -0.31 28.83 16.03
CA GLY A 181 -0.83 28.95 17.39
C GLY A 181 -0.76 27.65 18.22
N TYR A 182 0.07 26.68 17.86
CA TYR A 182 0.31 25.50 18.69
C TYR A 182 1.20 25.86 19.88
N PRO A 183 0.70 25.79 21.14
CA PRO A 183 1.52 26.07 22.30
C PRO A 183 2.61 25.00 22.45
N TYR A 184 3.87 25.43 22.59
CA TYR A 184 4.92 24.53 23.04
C TYR A 184 4.63 24.10 24.48
N ALA A 185 4.54 22.79 24.72
CA ALA A 185 4.60 22.27 26.06
C ALA A 185 5.97 22.63 26.63
N GLN A 186 5.98 23.52 27.61
CA GLN A 186 7.16 23.79 28.42
C GLN A 186 7.41 22.56 29.29
N ALA A 187 8.58 21.95 29.14
CA ALA A 187 9.07 20.88 30.01
C ALA A 187 9.65 21.50 31.30
#